data_bfae9f00ae8c236569320bcb8432f518
#
_entry.id   bfae9f00ae8c236569320bcb8432f518
#
_cell.length_a   1.000
_cell.length_b   1.000
_cell.length_c   1.000
_cell.angle_alpha   90.00
_cell.angle_beta   90.00
_cell.angle_gamma   90.00
#
_symmetry.space_group_name_H-M   'P 1'
#
loop_
_entity.id
_entity.type
_entity.pdbx_description
1 polymer ?
#
loop_
_entity_poly.entity_id
_entity_poly.type
_entity_poly.pdbx_seq_one_letter_code
_entity_poly.pdbx_strand_id
1 'polypeptide(L)'
;MRIVFMGTPDFAVPSLEALLKSEHQVVGVVTQPDRPKGRGQEVVFSPVKVVCQREGIPVLQPLKMKDPVFLDELRQWRPDVIAVTAYGRILPPAILTLPPRGCINVHGSLLPKYRGAGPIQWAIIRGEQVTGITTMFMAEGMDTGDMLLREAVEIRADDTAGTLAPRLAEVGGRLLVETLRRLEAGTLMPQPQDDAQATMAPLLKKEDGVVNWTLS
;
A
#
# COMPACT_ATOMS: atom_id res chain seq x y z
N MET A 1 18.84 3.91 4.08
CA MET A 1 17.89 4.12 5.22
C MET A 1 17.44 2.78 5.81
N ARG A 2 17.03 2.76 7.09
CA ARG A 2 16.37 1.65 7.78
C ARG A 2 14.87 1.73 7.52
N ILE A 3 14.29 0.69 6.95
CA ILE A 3 12.89 0.68 6.52
C ILE A 3 12.14 -0.41 7.28
N VAL A 4 10.99 -0.05 7.83
CA VAL A 4 9.95 -1.01 8.16
C VAL A 4 8.94 -1.03 7.02
N PHE A 5 8.64 -2.22 6.50
CA PHE A 5 7.62 -2.39 5.48
C PHE A 5 6.31 -2.88 6.10
N MET A 6 5.18 -2.30 5.68
CA MET A 6 3.85 -2.74 6.09
C MET A 6 3.04 -3.13 4.85
N GLY A 7 2.65 -4.40 4.74
CA GLY A 7 1.88 -4.90 3.60
C GLY A 7 1.29 -6.27 3.87
N THR A 8 0.32 -6.70 3.06
CA THR A 8 -0.35 -7.99 3.30
C THR A 8 -0.57 -8.82 2.02
N PRO A 9 -1.34 -8.38 0.99
CA PRO A 9 -1.71 -9.18 -0.17
C PRO A 9 -0.59 -9.24 -1.22
N ASP A 10 -0.85 -10.02 -2.28
CA ASP A 10 0.04 -10.15 -3.43
C ASP A 10 0.47 -8.79 -4.02
N PHE A 11 -0.42 -7.80 -4.03
CA PHE A 11 -0.12 -6.45 -4.50
C PHE A 11 1.06 -5.77 -3.75
N ALA A 12 1.30 -6.15 -2.50
CA ALA A 12 2.38 -5.61 -1.68
C ALA A 12 3.73 -6.31 -1.91
N VAL A 13 3.73 -7.51 -2.49
CA VAL A 13 4.94 -8.32 -2.66
C VAL A 13 5.98 -7.64 -3.55
N PRO A 14 5.66 -7.11 -4.76
CA PRO A 14 6.65 -6.44 -5.59
C PRO A 14 7.31 -5.22 -4.91
N SER A 15 6.56 -4.49 -4.07
CA SER A 15 7.13 -3.38 -3.29
C SER A 15 8.16 -3.87 -2.27
N LEU A 16 7.87 -4.95 -1.54
CA LEU A 16 8.82 -5.56 -0.60
C LEU A 16 10.05 -6.10 -1.34
N GLU A 17 9.86 -6.85 -2.43
CA GLU A 17 10.98 -7.41 -3.20
C GLU A 17 11.87 -6.33 -3.84
N ALA A 18 11.28 -5.21 -4.29
CA ALA A 18 12.03 -4.07 -4.79
C ALA A 18 12.89 -3.43 -3.69
N LEU A 19 12.35 -3.29 -2.48
CA LEU A 19 13.09 -2.79 -1.32
C LEU A 19 14.25 -3.71 -0.94
N LEU A 20 14.05 -5.04 -0.96
CA LEU A 20 15.08 -6.03 -0.63
C LEU A 20 16.25 -6.04 -1.64
N LYS A 21 15.99 -5.65 -2.88
CA LYS A 21 17.00 -5.52 -3.94
C LYS A 21 17.66 -4.14 -3.99
N SER A 22 17.19 -3.19 -3.18
CA SER A 22 17.69 -1.81 -3.16
C SER A 22 18.85 -1.64 -2.18
N GLU A 23 19.42 -0.43 -2.16
CA GLU A 23 20.45 0.01 -1.21
C GLU A 23 19.90 0.21 0.22
N HIS A 24 18.60 0.11 0.43
CA HIS A 24 17.98 0.32 1.74
C HIS A 24 17.94 -0.97 2.55
N GLN A 25 17.92 -0.84 3.87
CA GLN A 25 17.84 -1.97 4.79
C GLN A 25 16.39 -2.17 5.28
N VAL A 26 15.74 -3.25 4.88
CA VAL A 26 14.47 -3.67 5.48
C VAL A 26 14.77 -4.32 6.83
N VAL A 27 14.46 -3.60 7.92
CA VAL A 27 14.76 -4.05 9.31
C VAL A 27 13.66 -4.89 9.91
N GLY A 28 12.48 -4.89 9.35
CA GLY A 28 11.35 -5.70 9.76
C GLY A 28 10.13 -5.43 8.91
N VAL A 29 9.17 -6.33 8.98
CA VAL A 29 7.92 -6.28 8.23
C VAL A 29 6.73 -6.43 9.16
N VAL A 30 5.69 -5.66 8.90
CA VAL A 30 4.40 -5.79 9.60
C VAL A 30 3.36 -6.25 8.59
N THR A 31 2.69 -7.35 8.89
CA THR A 31 1.59 -7.87 8.06
C THR A 31 0.37 -8.19 8.91
N GLN A 32 -0.79 -8.38 8.30
CA GLN A 32 -1.96 -8.79 9.06
C GLN A 32 -1.80 -10.19 9.64
N PRO A 33 -2.45 -10.49 10.78
CA PRO A 33 -2.44 -11.81 11.37
C PRO A 33 -2.91 -12.89 10.39
N ASP A 34 -2.31 -14.07 10.50
CA ASP A 34 -2.73 -15.23 9.75
C ASP A 34 -4.21 -15.54 10.04
N ARG A 35 -4.93 -15.93 9.00
CA ARG A 35 -6.35 -16.24 9.12
C ARG A 35 -6.63 -17.61 8.53
N PRO A 36 -7.51 -18.39 9.14
CA PRO A 36 -8.04 -19.59 8.52
C PRO A 36 -8.71 -19.24 7.18
N LYS A 37 -8.41 -19.98 6.12
CA LYS A 37 -9.00 -19.79 4.79
C LYS A 37 -9.53 -21.10 4.23
N GLY A 38 -10.66 -21.03 3.52
CA GLY A 38 -11.27 -22.17 2.87
C GLY A 38 -12.10 -23.09 3.79
N ARG A 39 -12.66 -24.16 3.22
CA ARG A 39 -13.54 -25.12 3.94
C ARG A 39 -12.80 -25.94 5.01
N GLY A 40 -11.47 -26.11 4.87
CA GLY A 40 -10.61 -26.84 5.83
C GLY A 40 -10.05 -25.99 6.97
N GLN A 41 -10.31 -24.68 7.00
CA GLN A 41 -9.76 -23.75 7.99
C GLN A 41 -8.23 -23.83 8.16
N GLU A 42 -7.50 -24.20 7.12
CA GLU A 42 -6.03 -24.17 7.15
C GLU A 42 -5.53 -22.74 7.32
N VAL A 43 -4.54 -22.57 8.19
CA VAL A 43 -3.90 -21.26 8.42
C VAL A 43 -3.08 -20.92 7.19
N VAL A 44 -3.52 -19.90 6.46
CA VAL A 44 -2.81 -19.40 5.28
C VAL A 44 -2.02 -18.16 5.66
N PHE A 45 -0.72 -18.19 5.39
CA PHE A 45 0.17 -17.04 5.57
C PHE A 45 -0.12 -15.97 4.51
N SER A 46 0.06 -14.70 4.88
CA SER A 46 -0.01 -13.64 3.89
C SER A 46 1.11 -13.78 2.87
N PRO A 47 0.91 -13.40 1.59
CA PRO A 47 1.97 -13.40 0.58
C PRO A 47 3.24 -12.68 1.04
N VAL A 48 3.10 -11.56 1.72
CA VAL A 48 4.21 -10.81 2.32
C VAL A 48 4.95 -11.65 3.37
N LYS A 49 4.24 -12.37 4.26
CA LYS A 49 4.87 -13.25 5.27
C LYS A 49 5.67 -14.37 4.61
N VAL A 50 5.17 -14.95 3.53
CA VAL A 50 5.90 -16.00 2.78
C VAL A 50 7.24 -15.48 2.27
N VAL A 51 7.28 -14.27 1.72
CA VAL A 51 8.54 -13.62 1.31
C VAL A 51 9.46 -13.42 2.52
N CYS A 52 8.94 -12.92 3.63
CA CYS A 52 9.74 -12.69 4.84
C CYS A 52 10.38 -13.99 5.38
N GLN A 53 9.64 -15.10 5.37
CA GLN A 53 10.17 -16.40 5.78
C GLN A 53 11.31 -16.88 4.88
N ARG A 54 11.16 -16.70 3.56
CA ARG A 54 12.21 -17.03 2.58
C ARG A 54 13.49 -16.21 2.79
N GLU A 55 13.32 -14.92 3.09
CA GLU A 55 14.44 -13.96 3.20
C GLU A 55 14.96 -13.80 4.65
N GLY A 56 14.38 -14.51 5.63
CA GLY A 56 14.79 -14.43 7.04
C GLY A 56 14.52 -13.07 7.71
N ILE A 57 13.46 -12.35 7.29
CA ILE A 57 13.13 -11.02 7.80
C ILE A 57 12.22 -11.14 9.01
N PRO A 58 12.47 -10.39 10.11
CA PRO A 58 11.57 -10.34 11.26
C PRO A 58 10.16 -9.84 10.87
N VAL A 59 9.12 -10.52 11.39
CA VAL A 59 7.72 -10.21 11.08
C VAL A 59 6.92 -9.96 12.35
N LEU A 60 6.18 -8.85 12.38
CA LEU A 60 5.16 -8.59 13.41
C LEU A 60 3.75 -8.69 12.80
N GLN A 61 2.84 -9.29 13.56
CA GLN A 61 1.44 -9.49 13.17
C GLN A 61 0.49 -9.00 14.29
N PRO A 62 0.42 -7.68 14.52
CA PRO A 62 -0.34 -7.14 15.64
C PRO A 62 -1.85 -7.38 15.46
N LEU A 63 -2.54 -7.81 16.52
CA LEU A 63 -3.99 -7.86 16.55
C LEU A 63 -4.60 -6.46 16.66
N LYS A 64 -3.94 -5.58 17.40
CA LYS A 64 -4.35 -4.18 17.63
C LYS A 64 -3.19 -3.24 17.31
N MET A 65 -3.43 -2.21 16.49
CA MET A 65 -2.41 -1.23 16.09
C MET A 65 -1.95 -0.30 17.23
N LYS A 66 -2.72 -0.24 18.32
CA LYS A 66 -2.41 0.57 19.52
C LYS A 66 -1.85 -0.28 20.67
N ASP A 67 -1.51 -1.55 20.42
CA ASP A 67 -0.93 -2.42 21.42
C ASP A 67 0.45 -1.87 21.86
N PRO A 68 0.68 -1.61 23.15
CA PRO A 68 1.96 -1.08 23.63
C PRO A 68 3.15 -1.98 23.31
N VAL A 69 2.99 -3.30 23.41
CA VAL A 69 4.07 -4.27 23.11
C VAL A 69 4.47 -4.17 21.64
N PHE A 70 3.49 -4.16 20.74
CA PHE A 70 3.74 -3.95 19.31
C PHE A 70 4.44 -2.61 19.02
N LEU A 71 3.99 -1.52 19.65
CA LEU A 71 4.59 -0.20 19.46
C LEU A 71 6.04 -0.15 19.95
N ASP A 72 6.34 -0.84 21.05
CA ASP A 72 7.71 -0.91 21.58
C ASP A 72 8.63 -1.77 20.70
N GLU A 73 8.15 -2.90 20.19
CA GLU A 73 8.90 -3.70 19.21
C GLU A 73 9.18 -2.90 17.92
N LEU A 74 8.18 -2.17 17.42
CA LEU A 74 8.34 -1.31 16.25
C LEU A 74 9.37 -0.20 16.47
N ARG A 75 9.40 0.41 17.67
CA ARG A 75 10.41 1.41 18.07
C ARG A 75 11.82 0.82 18.15
N GLN A 76 11.95 -0.43 18.65
CA GLN A 76 13.25 -1.11 18.72
C GLN A 76 13.88 -1.31 17.35
N TRP A 77 13.09 -1.46 16.30
CA TRP A 77 13.60 -1.52 14.93
C TRP A 77 14.20 -0.21 14.43
N ARG A 78 13.95 0.93 15.10
CA ARG A 78 14.47 2.26 14.77
C ARG A 78 14.36 2.59 13.28
N PRO A 79 13.16 2.56 12.69
CA PRO A 79 12.99 2.88 11.29
C PRO A 79 13.25 4.36 11.01
N ASP A 80 13.95 4.65 9.91
CA ASP A 80 14.04 6.01 9.37
C ASP A 80 12.73 6.40 8.67
N VAL A 81 12.07 5.43 8.05
CA VAL A 81 10.81 5.56 7.31
C VAL A 81 10.00 4.27 7.41
N ILE A 82 8.68 4.38 7.40
CA ILE A 82 7.78 3.23 7.23
C ILE A 82 7.20 3.29 5.82
N ALA A 83 7.42 2.23 5.02
CA ALA A 83 6.84 2.06 3.70
C ALA A 83 5.60 1.17 3.79
N VAL A 84 4.49 1.63 3.23
CA VAL A 84 3.19 0.94 3.32
C VAL A 84 2.67 0.62 1.92
N THR A 85 2.24 -0.61 1.69
CA THR A 85 1.57 -1.01 0.46
C THR A 85 0.45 -2.00 0.81
N ALA A 86 -0.80 -1.60 0.58
CA ALA A 86 -1.97 -2.44 0.80
C ALA A 86 -1.97 -3.19 2.15
N TYR A 87 -1.63 -2.51 3.23
CA TYR A 87 -1.59 -3.11 4.57
C TYR A 87 -3.00 -3.43 5.11
N GLY A 88 -3.99 -2.62 4.74
CA GLY A 88 -5.39 -2.87 5.05
C GLY A 88 -5.81 -2.49 6.48
N ARG A 89 -5.05 -1.63 7.15
CA ARG A 89 -5.40 -1.04 8.46
C ARG A 89 -5.02 0.43 8.52
N ILE A 90 -5.81 1.20 9.26
CA ILE A 90 -5.51 2.59 9.57
C ILE A 90 -4.36 2.63 10.58
N LEU A 91 -3.34 3.43 10.28
CA LEU A 91 -2.22 3.66 11.19
C LEU A 91 -2.59 4.77 12.19
N PRO A 92 -2.48 4.50 13.51
CA PRO A 92 -2.70 5.54 14.51
C PRO A 92 -1.57 6.58 14.50
N PRO A 93 -1.82 7.81 15.02
CA PRO A 93 -0.81 8.85 15.10
C PRO A 93 0.53 8.42 15.71
N ALA A 94 0.50 7.55 16.72
CA ALA A 94 1.70 7.01 17.36
C ALA A 94 2.62 6.22 16.39
N ILE A 95 2.09 5.70 15.29
CA ILE A 95 2.87 5.05 14.23
C ILE A 95 3.24 6.06 13.15
N LEU A 96 2.30 6.93 12.75
CA LEU A 96 2.56 7.93 11.71
C LEU A 96 3.72 8.88 12.05
N THR A 97 3.87 9.20 13.34
CA THR A 97 4.91 10.11 13.85
C THR A 97 6.16 9.40 14.37
N LEU A 98 6.20 8.05 14.34
CA LEU A 98 7.31 7.27 14.88
C LEU A 98 8.59 7.43 14.06
N PRO A 99 8.59 7.24 12.73
CA PRO A 99 9.81 7.38 11.95
C PRO A 99 10.10 8.86 11.63
N PRO A 100 11.36 9.31 11.75
CA PRO A 100 11.70 10.74 11.53
C PRO A 100 11.44 11.22 10.10
N ARG A 101 11.35 10.33 9.13
CA ARG A 101 11.05 10.65 7.72
C ARG A 101 9.62 10.32 7.33
N GLY A 102 8.74 10.03 8.30
CA GLY A 102 7.32 9.78 8.10
C GLY A 102 6.99 8.40 7.54
N CYS A 103 5.72 8.22 7.23
CA CYS A 103 5.19 7.01 6.62
C CYS A 103 4.83 7.29 5.16
N ILE A 104 5.25 6.44 4.23
CA ILE A 104 4.98 6.58 2.79
C ILE A 104 4.09 5.42 2.35
N ASN A 105 2.97 5.75 1.70
CA ASN A 105 2.07 4.77 1.09
C ASN A 105 2.25 4.69 -0.42
N VAL A 106 2.16 3.47 -0.95
CA VAL A 106 2.03 3.19 -2.39
C VAL A 106 0.55 3.01 -2.70
N HIS A 107 -0.06 4.00 -3.32
CA HIS A 107 -1.48 4.02 -3.62
C HIS A 107 -1.75 3.70 -5.09
N GLY A 108 -2.75 2.84 -5.35
CA GLY A 108 -3.08 2.29 -6.66
C GLY A 108 -3.93 3.21 -7.54
N SER A 109 -3.69 4.51 -7.53
CA SER A 109 -4.31 5.48 -8.44
C SER A 109 -3.41 6.70 -8.68
N LEU A 110 -3.82 7.54 -9.62
CA LEU A 110 -3.27 8.90 -9.79
C LEU A 110 -4.05 9.86 -8.87
N LEU A 111 -3.58 10.01 -7.62
CA LEU A 111 -4.17 10.94 -6.66
C LEU A 111 -4.21 12.37 -7.23
N PRO A 112 -5.23 13.17 -6.84
CA PRO A 112 -6.21 12.96 -5.80
C PRO A 112 -7.42 12.10 -6.19
N LYS A 113 -7.47 11.55 -7.41
CA LYS A 113 -8.56 10.65 -7.81
C LYS A 113 -8.46 9.28 -7.12
N TYR A 114 -9.61 8.71 -6.79
CA TYR A 114 -9.74 7.34 -6.27
C TYR A 114 -9.04 7.12 -4.92
N ARG A 115 -9.21 8.05 -3.96
CA ARG A 115 -8.85 7.82 -2.56
C ARG A 115 -9.66 6.66 -1.98
N GLY A 116 -9.05 5.78 -1.19
CA GLY A 116 -9.73 4.68 -0.52
C GLY A 116 -9.24 3.30 -0.93
N ALA A 117 -10.01 2.26 -0.59
CA ALA A 117 -9.54 0.88 -0.58
C ALA A 117 -9.62 0.15 -1.94
N GLY A 118 -10.40 0.67 -2.91
CA GLY A 118 -10.67 0.00 -4.18
C GLY A 118 -10.26 0.76 -5.46
N PRO A 119 -9.14 1.51 -5.49
CA PRO A 119 -8.83 2.41 -6.60
C PRO A 119 -8.75 1.70 -7.97
N ILE A 120 -8.17 0.49 -8.01
CA ILE A 120 -7.99 -0.28 -9.25
C ILE A 120 -9.34 -0.72 -9.82
N GLN A 121 -10.22 -1.24 -8.96
CA GLN A 121 -11.55 -1.69 -9.36
C GLN A 121 -12.39 -0.52 -9.87
N TRP A 122 -12.37 0.61 -9.16
CA TRP A 122 -13.15 1.78 -9.54
C TRP A 122 -12.65 2.46 -10.80
N ALA A 123 -11.35 2.44 -11.08
CA ALA A 123 -10.82 2.93 -12.36
C ALA A 123 -11.41 2.14 -13.55
N ILE A 124 -11.50 0.81 -13.44
CA ILE A 124 -12.10 -0.05 -14.46
C ILE A 124 -13.61 0.17 -14.55
N ILE A 125 -14.33 0.16 -13.42
CA ILE A 125 -15.79 0.36 -13.38
C ILE A 125 -16.19 1.70 -14.02
N ARG A 126 -15.37 2.73 -13.86
CA ARG A 126 -15.62 4.05 -14.43
C ARG A 126 -15.15 4.20 -15.88
N GLY A 127 -14.56 3.17 -16.47
CA GLY A 127 -14.11 3.17 -17.86
C GLY A 127 -12.89 4.09 -18.09
N GLU A 128 -12.06 4.30 -17.07
CA GLU A 128 -10.84 5.07 -17.25
C GLU A 128 -9.91 4.36 -18.24
N GLN A 129 -9.24 5.10 -19.09
CA GLN A 129 -8.25 4.57 -20.03
C GLN A 129 -6.83 4.59 -19.44
N VAL A 130 -6.64 5.39 -18.39
CA VAL A 130 -5.35 5.55 -17.70
C VAL A 130 -5.58 5.56 -16.19
N THR A 131 -4.78 4.82 -15.47
CA THR A 131 -4.64 4.89 -14.03
C THR A 131 -3.17 5.02 -13.67
N GLY A 132 -2.76 4.62 -12.48
CA GLY A 132 -1.34 4.64 -12.13
C GLY A 132 -1.09 4.35 -10.67
N ILE A 133 0.11 4.69 -10.26
CA ILE A 133 0.56 4.64 -8.87
C ILE A 133 0.93 6.04 -8.42
N THR A 134 0.58 6.36 -7.19
CA THR A 134 1.07 7.53 -6.47
C THR A 134 1.75 7.06 -5.19
N THR A 135 2.99 7.45 -4.96
CA THR A 135 3.58 7.43 -3.62
C THR A 135 3.21 8.72 -2.90
N MET A 136 2.87 8.63 -1.62
CA MET A 136 2.39 9.78 -0.84
C MET A 136 2.79 9.65 0.62
N PHE A 137 2.94 10.77 1.33
CA PHE A 137 2.99 10.74 2.79
C PHE A 137 1.64 10.34 3.37
N MET A 138 1.66 9.51 4.41
CA MET A 138 0.45 9.17 5.13
C MET A 138 0.10 10.27 6.15
N ALA A 139 -1.18 10.60 6.22
CA ALA A 139 -1.78 11.51 7.17
C ALA A 139 -2.92 10.81 7.92
N GLU A 140 -3.58 11.51 8.84
CA GLU A 140 -4.72 10.94 9.58
C GLU A 140 -5.96 10.72 8.68
N GLY A 141 -6.11 11.53 7.62
CA GLY A 141 -7.16 11.35 6.62
C GLY A 141 -6.86 10.22 5.64
N MET A 142 -7.90 9.58 5.12
CA MET A 142 -7.77 8.50 4.14
C MET A 142 -7.19 9.03 2.83
N ASP A 143 -5.93 8.66 2.54
CA ASP A 143 -5.19 8.99 1.32
C ASP A 143 -5.16 10.50 0.99
N THR A 144 -5.07 11.35 2.03
CA THR A 144 -5.10 12.82 1.91
C THR A 144 -3.73 13.49 2.03
N GLY A 145 -2.68 12.75 2.36
CA GLY A 145 -1.35 13.31 2.52
C GLY A 145 -0.72 13.76 1.21
N ASP A 146 0.38 14.50 1.30
CA ASP A 146 1.07 15.06 0.14
C ASP A 146 1.57 13.97 -0.81
N MET A 147 1.32 14.16 -2.09
CA MET A 147 1.83 13.30 -3.15
C MET A 147 3.34 13.52 -3.33
N LEU A 148 4.06 12.42 -3.58
CA LEU A 148 5.52 12.44 -3.75
C LEU A 148 5.90 12.21 -5.22
N LEU A 149 5.68 11.01 -5.72
CA LEU A 149 5.89 10.66 -7.12
C LEU A 149 4.64 10.00 -7.69
N ARG A 150 4.45 10.12 -9.01
CA ARG A 150 3.35 9.47 -9.75
C ARG A 150 3.87 8.85 -11.03
N GLU A 151 3.33 7.69 -11.38
CA GLU A 151 3.58 7.04 -12.66
C GLU A 151 2.26 6.55 -13.25
N ALA A 152 1.95 6.98 -14.48
CA ALA A 152 0.74 6.60 -15.19
C ALA A 152 0.88 5.23 -15.85
N VAL A 153 -0.21 4.48 -15.88
CA VAL A 153 -0.31 3.15 -16.50
C VAL A 153 -1.58 3.10 -17.33
N GLU A 154 -1.47 2.69 -18.58
CA GLU A 154 -2.59 2.48 -19.48
C GLU A 154 -3.46 1.30 -19.01
N ILE A 155 -4.78 1.47 -19.06
CA ILE A 155 -5.76 0.41 -18.89
C ILE A 155 -6.12 -0.12 -20.27
N ARG A 156 -5.83 -1.38 -20.54
CA ARG A 156 -6.14 -2.02 -21.82
C ARG A 156 -7.62 -2.35 -21.90
N ALA A 157 -8.14 -2.47 -23.12
CA ALA A 157 -9.57 -2.72 -23.37
C ALA A 157 -10.07 -4.05 -22.75
N ASP A 158 -9.19 -5.03 -22.58
CA ASP A 158 -9.47 -6.34 -22.00
C ASP A 158 -9.02 -6.47 -20.53
N ASP A 159 -8.56 -5.38 -19.90
CA ASP A 159 -8.13 -5.44 -18.51
C ASP A 159 -9.30 -5.67 -17.56
N THR A 160 -9.06 -6.55 -16.64
CA THR A 160 -9.79 -6.70 -15.38
C THR A 160 -8.94 -6.14 -14.23
N ALA A 161 -9.53 -5.96 -13.06
CA ALA A 161 -8.74 -5.62 -11.87
C ALA A 161 -7.64 -6.67 -11.58
N GLY A 162 -7.89 -7.95 -11.90
CA GLY A 162 -6.94 -9.04 -11.74
C GLY A 162 -5.74 -8.97 -12.68
N THR A 163 -5.91 -8.47 -13.91
CA THR A 163 -4.81 -8.33 -14.89
C THR A 163 -4.07 -7.01 -14.74
N LEU A 164 -4.75 -5.96 -14.30
CA LEU A 164 -4.16 -4.63 -14.09
C LEU A 164 -3.34 -4.56 -12.80
N ALA A 165 -3.83 -5.16 -11.70
CA ALA A 165 -3.18 -5.08 -10.39
C ALA A 165 -1.71 -5.54 -10.39
N PRO A 166 -1.30 -6.66 -11.00
CA PRO A 166 0.11 -7.06 -11.06
C PRO A 166 1.00 -6.02 -11.75
N ARG A 167 0.55 -5.40 -12.85
CA ARG A 167 1.30 -4.35 -13.55
C ARG A 167 1.49 -3.12 -12.66
N LEU A 168 0.42 -2.71 -11.96
CA LEU A 168 0.49 -1.59 -11.02
C LEU A 168 1.40 -1.92 -9.82
N ALA A 169 1.39 -3.15 -9.32
CA ALA A 169 2.25 -3.58 -8.22
C ALA A 169 3.75 -3.48 -8.56
N GLU A 170 4.12 -3.89 -9.78
CA GLU A 170 5.50 -3.75 -10.29
C GLU A 170 5.93 -2.28 -10.41
N VAL A 171 5.05 -1.44 -10.95
CA VAL A 171 5.28 0.01 -11.00
C VAL A 171 5.42 0.57 -9.59
N GLY A 172 4.55 0.15 -8.67
CA GLY A 172 4.57 0.57 -7.27
C GLY A 172 5.89 0.25 -6.56
N GLY A 173 6.44 -0.94 -6.79
CA GLY A 173 7.74 -1.35 -6.23
C GLY A 173 8.88 -0.44 -6.72
N ARG A 174 8.98 -0.21 -8.02
CA ARG A 174 10.01 0.68 -8.60
C ARG A 174 9.86 2.12 -8.12
N LEU A 175 8.63 2.63 -8.15
CA LEU A 175 8.34 4.00 -7.75
C LEU A 175 8.62 4.25 -6.26
N LEU A 176 8.37 3.25 -5.41
CA LEU A 176 8.69 3.31 -3.98
C LEU A 176 10.20 3.46 -3.76
N VAL A 177 11.02 2.63 -4.40
CA VAL A 177 12.49 2.72 -4.27
C VAL A 177 13.00 4.08 -4.74
N GLU A 178 12.51 4.58 -5.88
CA GLU A 178 12.88 5.92 -6.38
C GLU A 178 12.43 7.03 -5.42
N THR A 179 11.24 6.91 -4.85
CA THR A 179 10.74 7.86 -3.84
C THR A 179 11.67 7.91 -2.63
N LEU A 180 12.06 6.75 -2.11
CA LEU A 180 12.94 6.65 -0.94
C LEU A 180 14.34 7.17 -1.24
N ARG A 181 14.86 6.93 -2.44
CA ARG A 181 16.15 7.47 -2.88
C ARG A 181 16.13 8.99 -2.92
N ARG A 182 15.09 9.59 -3.49
CA ARG A 182 14.92 11.06 -3.51
C ARG A 182 14.68 11.64 -2.12
N LEU A 183 13.95 10.94 -1.27
CA LEU A 183 13.77 11.34 0.12
C LEU A 183 15.11 11.39 0.88
N GLU A 184 15.94 10.37 0.70
CA GLU A 184 17.27 10.30 1.33
C GLU A 184 18.20 11.40 0.82
N ALA A 185 18.18 11.67 -0.48
CA ALA A 185 18.93 12.74 -1.12
C ALA A 185 18.41 14.17 -0.82
N GLY A 186 17.24 14.30 -0.19
CA GLY A 186 16.61 15.61 0.07
C GLY A 186 16.12 16.32 -1.20
N THR A 187 15.92 15.59 -2.30
CA THR A 187 15.47 16.13 -3.60
C THR A 187 13.99 15.90 -3.88
N LEU A 188 13.28 15.27 -2.95
CA LEU A 188 11.85 15.01 -3.06
C LEU A 188 11.06 16.29 -2.75
N MET A 189 10.12 16.64 -3.61
CA MET A 189 9.25 17.79 -3.43
C MET A 189 7.80 17.34 -3.23
N PRO A 190 7.30 17.28 -1.98
CA PRO A 190 5.91 16.93 -1.70
C PRO A 190 4.94 17.94 -2.34
N GLN A 191 3.85 17.44 -2.89
CA GLN A 191 2.81 18.23 -3.53
C GLN A 191 1.49 18.03 -2.79
N PRO A 192 0.90 19.06 -2.18
CA PRO A 192 -0.44 18.98 -1.60
C PRO A 192 -1.46 18.52 -2.63
N GLN A 193 -2.44 17.76 -2.18
CA GLN A 193 -3.55 17.34 -3.03
C GLN A 193 -4.60 18.45 -3.12
N ASP A 194 -5.16 18.64 -4.32
CA ASP A 194 -6.34 19.50 -4.52
C ASP A 194 -7.61 18.70 -4.17
N ASP A 195 -8.22 18.98 -3.03
CA ASP A 195 -9.42 18.29 -2.55
C ASP A 195 -10.64 18.48 -3.48
N ALA A 196 -10.68 19.54 -4.28
CA ALA A 196 -11.76 19.77 -5.25
C ALA A 196 -11.72 18.75 -6.40
N GLN A 197 -10.56 18.13 -6.67
CA GLN A 197 -10.38 17.09 -7.68
C GLN A 197 -10.44 15.67 -7.11
N ALA A 198 -10.59 15.54 -5.78
CA ALA A 198 -10.60 14.25 -5.13
C ALA A 198 -11.86 13.45 -5.46
N THR A 199 -11.68 12.15 -5.73
CA THR A 199 -12.79 11.20 -5.85
C THR A 199 -12.55 10.01 -4.93
N MET A 200 -13.64 9.34 -4.51
CA MET A 200 -13.57 8.22 -3.58
C MET A 200 -13.69 6.88 -4.32
N ALA A 201 -12.94 5.90 -3.82
CA ALA A 201 -12.95 4.52 -4.29
C ALA A 201 -13.15 3.56 -3.09
N PRO A 202 -14.38 3.46 -2.56
CA PRO A 202 -14.66 2.59 -1.42
C PRO A 202 -14.43 1.12 -1.76
N LEU A 203 -14.26 0.30 -0.73
CA LEU A 203 -14.20 -1.15 -0.92
C LEU A 203 -15.49 -1.66 -1.55
N LEU A 204 -15.39 -2.43 -2.63
CA LEU A 204 -16.54 -3.07 -3.25
C LEU A 204 -17.14 -4.12 -2.31
N LYS A 205 -18.46 -4.10 -2.23
CA LYS A 205 -19.26 -5.04 -1.46
C LYS A 205 -19.94 -6.03 -2.40
N LYS A 206 -20.41 -7.14 -1.85
CA LYS A 206 -21.13 -8.16 -2.63
C LYS A 206 -22.37 -7.60 -3.32
N GLU A 207 -23.02 -6.65 -2.68
CA GLU A 207 -24.22 -5.97 -3.17
C GLU A 207 -23.97 -5.12 -4.42
N ASP A 208 -22.72 -4.59 -4.57
CA ASP A 208 -22.34 -3.80 -5.75
C ASP A 208 -22.30 -4.66 -7.03
N GLY A 209 -22.27 -5.99 -6.90
CA GLY A 209 -22.34 -6.92 -8.02
C GLY A 209 -23.76 -7.35 -8.43
N VAL A 210 -24.80 -6.79 -7.83
CA VAL A 210 -26.19 -7.09 -8.20
C VAL A 210 -26.56 -6.37 -9.48
N VAL A 211 -26.84 -7.15 -10.55
CA VAL A 211 -27.26 -6.61 -11.85
C VAL A 211 -28.75 -6.32 -11.81
N ASN A 212 -29.12 -5.06 -12.06
CA ASN A 212 -30.52 -4.70 -12.24
C ASN A 212 -30.90 -4.85 -13.72
N TRP A 213 -31.53 -5.97 -14.05
CA TRP A 213 -31.95 -6.31 -15.41
C TRP A 213 -33.13 -5.45 -15.95
N THR A 214 -33.68 -4.55 -15.14
CA THR A 214 -34.74 -3.64 -15.57
C THR A 214 -34.18 -2.32 -16.10
N LEU A 215 -32.89 -2.06 -15.93
CA LEU A 215 -32.19 -0.91 -16.47
C LEU A 215 -31.51 -1.35 -17.77
N SER A 216 -32.02 -0.90 -18.89
CA SER A 216 -31.43 -1.09 -20.23
C SER A 216 -30.58 0.12 -20.60
#